data_35e2048c693a9c6eb907110bf70a51f2
#
_entry.id   35e2048c693a9c6eb907110bf70a51f2
#
_cell.length_a   1.000
_cell.length_b   1.000
_cell.length_c   1.000
_cell.angle_alpha   90.00
_cell.angle_beta   90.00
_cell.angle_gamma   90.00
#
_symmetry.space_group_name_H-M   'P 1'
#
loop_
_entity.id
_entity.type
_entity.pdbx_description
1 polymer ?
#
loop_
_entity_poly.entity_id
_entity_poly.type
_entity_poly.pdbx_seq_one_letter_code
_entity_poly.pdbx_strand_id
1 'polypeptide(L)'
;MSHSFKKSLQKEILHRSSIAAFMTSLLLLILLFGFSYFLQKQQLSKDTRQIVKQVQEMKEANNELLTTMNHKMIPGFLDGKHTEREVFSLFYETKARLKLSSDLIILSDTGELLFSTNRNHQESILSPYYLKLLIQNPSQEKVTEKIALSSDKQHYTLFIKPLLQNQRVKAYTIAFVNENDFISSFPMINSKYIITDSFGNMFSNNTNQFTRSTLEKFDEKLLHSRTHWYANEPLIVQKEKVSAIFSIYTFQSFFPIPSLLGLASILTLCIFFLYFWQARRIAHKIATHNAVPIESLVYQLQEIPKQAEKRLSLQTGDEFEFMAEKINNMLYELDQLHQKMLTIEKEKWIFERKMLEAQFNPHFLYNTLETIKITSLMDAALTQDLIQNLTRILRYSITDLEKETTICQDLKIIEDYLIIHKIRFEHFSYDIVCPETVDNQPIPKLFL
;
A
#
# COMPACT_ATOMS: atom_id res chain seq x y z
N MET A 1 -33.63 7.16 -9.60
CA MET A 1 -32.28 6.69 -9.92
C MET A 1 -31.15 7.68 -9.58
N SER A 2 -31.36 8.99 -9.61
CA SER A 2 -30.35 10.04 -9.42
C SER A 2 -29.69 10.08 -8.03
N HIS A 3 -30.43 9.84 -6.97
CA HIS A 3 -29.88 9.81 -5.60
C HIS A 3 -28.91 8.65 -5.35
N SER A 4 -28.89 7.64 -6.23
CA SER A 4 -28.05 6.45 -6.18
C SER A 4 -26.60 6.73 -6.62
N PHE A 5 -26.38 7.47 -7.73
CA PHE A 5 -25.04 7.70 -8.31
C PHE A 5 -24.16 8.56 -7.40
N LYS A 6 -24.69 9.71 -6.93
CA LYS A 6 -23.99 10.59 -5.99
C LYS A 6 -23.55 9.85 -4.71
N LYS A 7 -24.50 9.08 -4.10
CA LYS A 7 -24.21 8.30 -2.89
C LYS A 7 -23.20 7.17 -3.16
N SER A 8 -23.31 6.50 -4.31
CA SER A 8 -22.37 5.44 -4.70
C SER A 8 -20.95 5.98 -4.87
N LEU A 9 -20.80 7.09 -5.60
CA LEU A 9 -19.51 7.74 -5.82
C LEU A 9 -18.88 8.22 -4.51
N GLN A 10 -19.66 8.86 -3.64
CA GLN A 10 -19.19 9.28 -2.31
C GLN A 10 -18.73 8.08 -1.47
N LYS A 11 -19.50 6.99 -1.47
CA LYS A 11 -19.17 5.77 -0.72
C LYS A 11 -17.87 5.14 -1.23
N GLU A 12 -17.67 5.07 -2.54
CA GLU A 12 -16.47 4.50 -3.14
C GLU A 12 -15.22 5.34 -2.83
N ILE A 13 -15.30 6.66 -2.97
CA ILE A 13 -14.19 7.58 -2.64
C ILE A 13 -13.83 7.46 -1.15
N LEU A 14 -14.83 7.48 -0.27
CA LEU A 14 -14.60 7.32 1.18
C LEU A 14 -13.98 5.97 1.51
N HIS A 15 -14.44 4.89 0.88
CA HIS A 15 -13.88 3.56 1.09
C HIS A 15 -12.42 3.47 0.67
N ARG A 16 -12.07 3.91 -0.55
CA ARG A 16 -10.69 3.92 -1.05
C ARG A 16 -9.78 4.81 -0.21
N SER A 17 -10.26 5.99 0.19
CA SER A 17 -9.49 6.90 1.04
C SER A 17 -9.28 6.34 2.44
N SER A 18 -10.26 5.62 3.01
CA SER A 18 -10.13 4.96 4.31
C SER A 18 -9.09 3.83 4.25
N ILE A 19 -9.05 3.06 3.18
CA ILE A 19 -8.01 2.03 2.96
C ILE A 19 -6.63 2.68 2.85
N ALA A 20 -6.49 3.75 2.07
CA ALA A 20 -5.24 4.48 1.93
C ALA A 20 -4.77 5.06 3.27
N ALA A 21 -5.67 5.67 4.05
CA ALA A 21 -5.37 6.18 5.38
C ALA A 21 -4.94 5.07 6.35
N PHE A 22 -5.60 3.91 6.31
CA PHE A 22 -5.21 2.76 7.11
C PHE A 22 -3.83 2.23 6.73
N MET A 23 -3.54 2.08 5.44
CA MET A 23 -2.24 1.60 4.95
C MET A 23 -1.11 2.56 5.29
N THR A 24 -1.30 3.87 5.13
CA THR A 24 -0.30 4.88 5.51
C THR A 24 -0.07 4.94 7.01
N SER A 25 -1.12 4.80 7.82
CA SER A 25 -1.05 4.74 9.27
C SER A 25 -0.30 3.48 9.75
N LEU A 26 -0.59 2.33 9.15
CA LEU A 26 0.11 1.06 9.43
C LEU A 26 1.60 1.15 9.05
N LEU A 27 1.92 1.71 7.89
CA LEU A 27 3.30 1.91 7.45
C LEU A 27 4.06 2.81 8.43
N LEU A 28 3.46 3.91 8.87
CA LEU A 28 4.06 4.82 9.84
C LEU A 28 4.33 4.11 11.17
N LEU A 29 3.40 3.30 11.66
CA LEU A 29 3.59 2.50 12.87
C LEU A 29 4.79 1.55 12.73
N ILE A 30 4.90 0.83 11.62
CA ILE A 30 6.02 -0.09 11.34
C ILE A 30 7.35 0.68 11.33
N LEU A 31 7.38 1.86 10.69
CA LEU A 31 8.58 2.70 10.65
C LEU A 31 8.97 3.22 12.04
N LEU A 32 8.00 3.66 12.85
CA LEU A 32 8.25 4.10 14.23
C LEU A 32 8.77 2.96 15.11
N PHE A 33 8.21 1.77 14.97
CA PHE A 33 8.71 0.57 15.67
C PHE A 33 10.13 0.22 15.24
N GLY A 34 10.40 0.20 13.95
CA GLY A 34 11.73 -0.08 13.40
C GLY A 34 12.77 0.94 13.87
N PHE A 35 12.42 2.21 13.86
CA PHE A 35 13.29 3.30 14.33
C PHE A 35 13.53 3.21 15.84
N SER A 36 12.51 2.94 16.64
CA SER A 36 12.64 2.72 18.09
C SER A 36 13.59 1.55 18.40
N TYR A 37 13.39 0.42 17.69
CA TYR A 37 14.27 -0.74 17.82
C TYR A 37 15.73 -0.40 17.48
N PHE A 38 15.96 0.33 16.39
CA PHE A 38 17.29 0.77 15.99
C PHE A 38 17.96 1.63 17.05
N LEU A 39 17.24 2.62 17.60
CA LEU A 39 17.77 3.49 18.66
C LEU A 39 18.12 2.71 19.93
N GLN A 40 17.24 1.80 20.35
CA GLN A 40 17.48 0.97 21.53
C GLN A 40 18.68 0.05 21.34
N LYS A 41 18.80 -0.57 20.17
CA LYS A 41 19.96 -1.42 19.84
C LYS A 41 21.27 -0.60 19.82
N GLN A 42 21.23 0.61 19.30
CA GLN A 42 22.38 1.51 19.30
C GLN A 42 22.77 1.92 20.72
N GLN A 43 21.80 2.26 21.57
CA GLN A 43 22.04 2.60 22.97
C GLN A 43 22.61 1.41 23.73
N LEU A 44 22.00 0.23 23.57
CA LEU A 44 22.49 -1.02 24.17
C LEU A 44 23.96 -1.32 23.79
N SER A 45 24.29 -1.17 22.50
CA SER A 45 25.67 -1.37 22.02
C SER A 45 26.64 -0.35 22.61
N LYS A 46 26.21 0.91 22.78
CA LYS A 46 27.02 1.94 23.44
C LYS A 46 27.29 1.59 24.91
N ASP A 47 26.21 1.25 25.64
CA ASP A 47 26.31 0.87 27.05
C ASP A 47 27.19 -0.37 27.23
N THR A 48 27.03 -1.40 26.38
CA THR A 48 27.85 -2.61 26.39
C THR A 48 29.32 -2.28 26.20
N ARG A 49 29.69 -1.47 25.19
CA ARG A 49 31.09 -1.08 24.94
C ARG A 49 31.68 -0.32 26.11
N GLN A 50 30.87 0.50 26.78
CA GLN A 50 31.30 1.26 27.93
C GLN A 50 31.58 0.35 29.13
N ILE A 51 30.74 -0.67 29.40
CA ILE A 51 30.98 -1.68 30.45
C ILE A 51 32.24 -2.49 30.11
N VAL A 52 32.38 -2.95 28.85
CA VAL A 52 33.55 -3.69 28.37
C VAL A 52 34.81 -2.90 28.63
N LYS A 53 34.83 -1.62 28.27
CA LYS A 53 35.98 -0.73 28.49
C LYS A 53 36.35 -0.61 29.96
N GLN A 54 35.34 -0.42 30.85
CA GLN A 54 35.56 -0.32 32.28
C GLN A 54 36.14 -1.61 32.89
N VAL A 55 35.59 -2.78 32.51
CA VAL A 55 36.13 -4.08 32.97
C VAL A 55 37.55 -4.28 32.45
N GLN A 56 37.83 -3.86 31.23
CA GLN A 56 39.14 -3.97 30.63
C GLN A 56 40.20 -3.06 31.31
N GLU A 57 39.82 -1.80 31.55
CA GLU A 57 40.63 -0.83 32.31
C GLU A 57 40.91 -1.32 33.73
N MET A 58 39.91 -1.84 34.45
CA MET A 58 40.06 -2.45 35.77
C MET A 58 41.06 -3.60 35.74
N LYS A 59 40.93 -4.49 34.75
CA LYS A 59 41.83 -5.63 34.57
C LYS A 59 43.27 -5.20 34.32
N GLU A 60 43.48 -4.29 33.36
CA GLU A 60 44.83 -3.80 32.98
C GLU A 60 45.51 -3.09 34.15
N ALA A 61 44.79 -2.22 34.85
CA ALA A 61 45.30 -1.47 35.97
C ALA A 61 45.64 -2.39 37.18
N ASN A 62 44.84 -3.42 37.46
CA ASN A 62 45.17 -4.39 38.53
C ASN A 62 46.33 -5.29 38.14
N ASN A 63 46.46 -5.65 36.85
CA ASN A 63 47.63 -6.40 36.37
C ASN A 63 48.92 -5.56 36.51
N GLU A 64 48.87 -4.25 36.20
CA GLU A 64 50.00 -3.33 36.38
C GLU A 64 50.35 -3.17 37.87
N LEU A 65 49.34 -3.01 38.75
CA LEU A 65 49.54 -2.96 40.19
C LEU A 65 50.31 -4.20 40.69
N LEU A 66 49.77 -5.40 40.38
CA LEU A 66 50.39 -6.66 40.83
C LEU A 66 51.78 -6.86 40.28
N THR A 67 52.04 -6.46 39.04
CA THR A 67 53.33 -6.52 38.40
C THR A 67 54.32 -5.58 39.10
N THR A 68 53.93 -4.35 39.39
CA THR A 68 54.74 -3.36 40.05
C THR A 68 55.12 -3.81 41.48
N MET A 69 54.11 -4.33 42.23
CA MET A 69 54.32 -4.84 43.60
C MET A 69 55.28 -6.03 43.60
N ASN A 70 55.05 -7.03 42.70
CA ASN A 70 55.89 -8.22 42.60
C ASN A 70 57.34 -7.92 42.20
N HIS A 71 57.57 -6.90 41.38
CA HIS A 71 58.91 -6.53 40.94
C HIS A 71 59.68 -5.67 41.96
N LYS A 72 59.02 -4.67 42.52
CA LYS A 72 59.75 -3.63 43.30
C LYS A 72 59.77 -3.86 44.79
N MET A 73 58.73 -4.57 45.33
CA MET A 73 58.54 -4.54 46.79
C MET A 73 58.47 -5.92 47.42
N ILE A 74 57.72 -6.84 46.88
CA ILE A 74 57.40 -8.10 47.56
C ILE A 74 58.62 -9.01 47.77
N PRO A 75 59.58 -9.15 46.84
CA PRO A 75 60.76 -9.94 47.08
C PRO A 75 61.54 -9.43 48.31
N GLY A 76 61.77 -8.10 48.38
CA GLY A 76 62.47 -7.50 49.49
C GLY A 76 61.71 -7.59 50.82
N PHE A 77 60.36 -7.56 50.77
CA PHE A 77 59.54 -7.76 51.96
C PHE A 77 59.61 -9.19 52.49
N LEU A 78 59.62 -10.19 51.62
CA LEU A 78 59.81 -11.59 51.99
C LEU A 78 61.19 -11.88 52.56
N ASP A 79 62.21 -11.17 52.05
CA ASP A 79 63.58 -11.27 52.56
C ASP A 79 63.85 -10.41 53.81
N GLY A 80 62.88 -9.71 54.35
CA GLY A 80 62.96 -8.82 55.53
C GLY A 80 63.72 -7.51 55.25
N LYS A 81 63.95 -7.13 53.96
CA LYS A 81 64.59 -5.87 53.55
C LYS A 81 63.64 -4.68 53.51
N HIS A 82 62.39 -4.96 53.40
CA HIS A 82 61.28 -3.91 53.35
C HIS A 82 60.33 -4.13 54.50
N THR A 83 59.84 -3.02 55.00
CA THR A 83 58.82 -2.99 56.09
C THR A 83 57.38 -3.00 55.53
N GLU A 84 56.41 -3.44 56.32
CA GLU A 84 55.01 -3.31 55.97
C GLU A 84 54.65 -1.87 55.58
N ARG A 85 55.21 -0.87 56.20
CA ARG A 85 54.94 0.56 55.94
C ARG A 85 55.39 0.96 54.52
N GLU A 86 56.50 0.40 54.05
CA GLU A 86 56.98 0.65 52.66
C GLU A 86 56.12 -0.06 51.63
N VAL A 87 55.57 -1.26 51.97
CA VAL A 87 54.59 -1.96 51.11
C VAL A 87 53.33 -1.14 51.00
N PHE A 88 52.85 -0.60 52.14
CA PHE A 88 51.65 0.31 52.12
C PHE A 88 51.91 1.57 51.26
N SER A 89 53.08 2.20 51.44
CA SER A 89 53.41 3.43 50.69
C SER A 89 53.38 3.20 49.20
N LEU A 90 54.12 2.17 48.69
CA LEU A 90 54.12 1.87 47.27
C LEU A 90 52.78 1.44 46.72
N PHE A 91 52.00 0.67 47.53
CA PHE A 91 50.68 0.28 47.15
C PHE A 91 49.74 1.51 46.95
N TYR A 92 49.66 2.43 47.89
CA TYR A 92 48.81 3.60 47.85
C TYR A 92 49.26 4.59 46.77
N GLU A 93 50.58 4.74 46.53
CA GLU A 93 51.13 5.54 45.44
C GLU A 93 50.71 4.96 44.08
N THR A 94 50.84 3.64 43.90
CA THR A 94 50.44 2.96 42.65
C THR A 94 48.93 2.98 42.47
N LYS A 95 48.16 2.74 43.53
CA LYS A 95 46.70 2.80 43.57
C LYS A 95 46.20 4.18 43.14
N ALA A 96 46.79 5.26 43.67
CA ALA A 96 46.44 6.64 43.32
C ALA A 96 46.80 6.97 41.87
N ARG A 97 47.99 6.56 41.40
CA ARG A 97 48.43 6.75 40.02
C ARG A 97 47.53 6.05 39.01
N LEU A 98 47.11 4.83 39.30
CA LEU A 98 46.28 4.02 38.43
C LEU A 98 44.78 4.24 38.65
N LYS A 99 44.39 5.11 39.61
CA LYS A 99 42.99 5.41 40.00
C LYS A 99 42.20 4.13 40.35
N LEU A 100 42.84 3.21 41.07
CA LEU A 100 42.23 1.95 41.47
C LEU A 100 41.39 2.08 42.74
N SER A 101 40.35 1.24 42.82
CA SER A 101 39.58 1.00 44.03
C SER A 101 39.93 -0.31 44.73
N SER A 102 40.96 -0.98 44.24
CA SER A 102 41.36 -2.31 44.73
C SER A 102 42.08 -2.26 46.09
N ASP A 103 41.96 -3.36 46.82
CA ASP A 103 42.79 -3.67 47.99
C ASP A 103 43.75 -4.82 47.69
N LEU A 104 44.81 -5.00 48.50
CA LEU A 104 45.90 -5.94 48.26
C LEU A 104 46.04 -6.90 49.45
N ILE A 105 46.24 -8.19 49.12
CA ILE A 105 46.59 -9.25 50.02
C ILE A 105 47.88 -9.94 49.52
N ILE A 106 48.80 -10.29 50.40
CA ILE A 106 49.95 -11.11 50.09
C ILE A 106 49.86 -12.38 50.94
N LEU A 107 49.90 -13.53 50.27
CA LEU A 107 49.88 -14.85 50.88
C LEU A 107 51.26 -15.55 50.69
N SER A 108 51.61 -16.40 51.67
CA SER A 108 52.78 -17.33 51.52
C SER A 108 52.43 -18.39 50.43
N ASP A 109 53.46 -19.20 50.13
CA ASP A 109 53.30 -20.41 49.30
C ASP A 109 52.34 -21.44 49.90
N THR A 110 52.21 -21.47 51.26
CA THR A 110 51.25 -22.32 52.00
C THR A 110 49.84 -21.70 52.11
N GLY A 111 49.70 -20.46 51.67
CA GLY A 111 48.39 -19.73 51.76
C GLY A 111 48.15 -19.02 53.08
N GLU A 112 49.24 -18.82 53.88
CA GLU A 112 49.19 -18.01 55.09
C GLU A 112 49.20 -16.52 54.73
N LEU A 113 48.48 -15.70 55.46
CA LEU A 113 48.39 -14.27 55.25
C LEU A 113 49.70 -13.60 55.77
N LEU A 114 50.40 -12.95 54.87
CA LEU A 114 51.63 -12.20 55.21
C LEU A 114 51.36 -10.70 55.30
N PHE A 115 50.40 -10.16 54.49
CA PHE A 115 50.12 -8.73 54.46
C PHE A 115 48.68 -8.49 53.94
N SER A 116 48.04 -7.47 54.45
CA SER A 116 46.75 -7.00 53.94
C SER A 116 46.62 -5.49 54.09
N THR A 117 46.10 -4.81 53.08
CA THR A 117 45.80 -3.37 53.10
C THR A 117 44.52 -3.04 53.84
N ASN A 118 43.62 -4.02 54.04
CA ASN A 118 42.38 -3.84 54.75
C ASN A 118 42.11 -5.00 55.74
N ARG A 119 42.45 -4.80 57.01
CA ARG A 119 42.30 -5.84 58.02
C ARG A 119 40.83 -6.20 58.34
N ASN A 120 39.92 -5.27 58.20
CA ASN A 120 38.51 -5.53 58.48
C ASN A 120 37.80 -6.42 57.44
N HIS A 121 38.31 -6.40 56.24
CA HIS A 121 37.83 -7.28 55.17
C HIS A 121 38.41 -8.70 55.22
N GLN A 122 39.42 -8.91 56.02
CA GLN A 122 40.16 -10.15 56.08
C GLN A 122 39.35 -11.34 56.58
N GLU A 123 38.52 -11.12 57.58
CA GLU A 123 37.70 -12.18 58.21
C GLU A 123 36.38 -12.44 57.46
N SER A 124 35.89 -11.45 56.71
CA SER A 124 34.61 -11.52 55.99
C SER A 124 34.72 -11.99 54.52
N ILE A 125 35.85 -11.67 53.83
CA ILE A 125 35.91 -11.84 52.39
C ILE A 125 36.27 -13.27 51.97
N LEU A 126 37.28 -13.88 52.63
CA LEU A 126 37.80 -15.16 52.18
C LEU A 126 38.15 -16.03 53.39
N SER A 127 37.49 -17.14 53.60
CA SER A 127 37.91 -18.11 54.56
C SER A 127 39.32 -18.59 54.22
N PRO A 128 40.19 -18.89 55.22
CA PRO A 128 41.52 -19.42 54.96
C PRO A 128 41.52 -20.67 54.07
N TYR A 129 40.47 -21.44 54.12
CA TYR A 129 40.27 -22.62 53.29
C TYR A 129 40.05 -22.24 51.81
N TYR A 130 39.26 -21.20 51.54
CA TYR A 130 39.00 -20.72 50.18
C TYR A 130 40.26 -20.11 49.54
N LEU A 131 41.04 -19.35 50.30
CA LEU A 131 42.33 -18.84 49.88
C LEU A 131 43.27 -19.96 49.43
N LYS A 132 43.32 -21.06 50.21
CA LYS A 132 44.10 -22.24 49.83
C LYS A 132 43.62 -22.90 48.57
N LEU A 133 42.33 -22.97 48.33
CA LEU A 133 41.74 -23.49 47.08
C LEU A 133 42.10 -22.63 45.88
N LEU A 134 42.14 -21.30 46.04
CA LEU A 134 42.49 -20.37 44.94
C LEU A 134 43.90 -20.55 44.42
N ILE A 135 44.86 -20.96 45.27
CA ILE A 135 46.28 -21.11 44.95
C ILE A 135 46.68 -22.52 44.50
N GLN A 136 45.77 -23.52 44.58
CA GLN A 136 46.08 -24.92 44.24
C GLN A 136 46.42 -25.19 42.76
N ASN A 137 46.07 -24.28 41.86
CA ASN A 137 46.44 -24.40 40.43
C ASN A 137 47.06 -23.08 39.91
N PRO A 138 48.31 -22.79 40.21
CA PRO A 138 48.97 -21.60 39.69
C PRO A 138 49.21 -21.73 38.21
N SER A 139 48.52 -20.98 37.39
CA SER A 139 48.93 -20.80 36.00
C SER A 139 50.22 -19.99 35.96
N GLN A 140 51.20 -20.52 35.23
CA GLN A 140 52.53 -19.93 35.10
C GLN A 140 52.49 -18.43 34.78
N GLU A 141 53.10 -17.59 35.64
CA GLU A 141 53.39 -16.16 35.49
C GLU A 141 52.22 -15.22 35.08
N LYS A 142 51.09 -15.74 34.66
CA LYS A 142 49.96 -14.92 34.23
C LYS A 142 49.03 -14.63 35.43
N VAL A 143 48.44 -13.42 35.39
CA VAL A 143 47.38 -13.07 36.35
C VAL A 143 46.17 -13.95 36.11
N THR A 144 45.71 -14.63 37.16
CA THR A 144 44.49 -15.43 37.16
C THR A 144 43.36 -14.58 37.71
N GLU A 145 42.26 -14.52 37.00
CA GLU A 145 41.07 -13.78 37.39
C GLU A 145 40.04 -14.75 38.00
N LYS A 146 39.39 -14.37 39.07
CA LYS A 146 38.26 -15.15 39.67
C LYS A 146 37.22 -14.23 40.27
N ILE A 147 35.98 -14.67 40.25
CA ILE A 147 34.87 -14.02 40.96
C ILE A 147 34.61 -14.81 42.29
N ALA A 148 34.49 -14.11 43.38
CA ALA A 148 34.24 -14.67 44.67
C ALA A 148 33.06 -13.98 45.36
N LEU A 149 32.31 -14.76 46.11
CA LEU A 149 31.22 -14.28 46.98
C LEU A 149 31.73 -14.36 48.41
N SER A 150 31.68 -13.26 49.11
CA SER A 150 32.02 -13.17 50.54
C SER A 150 30.90 -13.76 51.44
N SER A 151 31.26 -14.01 52.71
CA SER A 151 30.32 -14.46 53.73
C SER A 151 29.17 -13.47 54.01
N ASP A 152 29.42 -12.18 53.80
CA ASP A 152 28.45 -11.08 53.91
C ASP A 152 27.70 -10.83 52.59
N LYS A 153 27.77 -11.75 51.64
CA LYS A 153 27.10 -11.71 50.30
C LYS A 153 27.54 -10.56 49.39
N GLN A 154 28.76 -10.04 49.63
CA GLN A 154 29.34 -9.08 48.67
C GLN A 154 30.13 -9.82 47.57
N HIS A 155 30.05 -9.31 46.32
CA HIS A 155 30.75 -9.86 45.22
C HIS A 155 32.12 -9.17 45.05
N TYR A 156 33.13 -9.98 44.80
CA TYR A 156 34.50 -9.51 44.59
C TYR A 156 35.07 -10.12 43.31
N THR A 157 35.86 -9.33 42.60
CA THR A 157 36.77 -9.84 41.57
C THR A 157 38.17 -9.90 42.11
N LEU A 158 38.82 -11.05 41.96
CA LEU A 158 40.14 -11.33 42.45
C LEU A 158 41.11 -11.44 41.25
N PHE A 159 42.24 -10.71 41.32
CA PHE A 159 43.37 -10.80 40.40
C PHE A 159 44.52 -11.40 41.16
N ILE A 160 44.93 -12.63 40.82
CA ILE A 160 45.92 -13.42 41.55
C ILE A 160 47.17 -13.55 40.68
N LYS A 161 48.31 -13.11 41.19
CA LYS A 161 49.60 -13.23 40.53
C LYS A 161 50.60 -13.96 41.43
N PRO A 162 51.14 -15.13 40.99
CA PRO A 162 52.19 -15.79 41.72
C PRO A 162 53.52 -15.01 41.61
N LEU A 163 54.26 -14.96 42.70
CA LEU A 163 55.64 -14.52 42.69
C LEU A 163 56.56 -15.74 42.59
N LEU A 164 57.31 -15.87 41.47
CA LEU A 164 58.21 -16.96 41.20
C LEU A 164 59.63 -16.53 41.56
N GLN A 165 60.30 -17.36 42.31
CA GLN A 165 61.75 -17.25 42.57
C GLN A 165 62.39 -18.63 42.37
N ASN A 166 63.35 -18.74 41.48
CA ASN A 166 63.99 -20.01 41.10
C ASN A 166 62.99 -21.08 40.63
N GLN A 167 62.02 -20.68 39.81
CA GLN A 167 60.95 -21.51 39.27
C GLN A 167 59.95 -22.09 40.34
N ARG A 168 60.07 -21.65 41.58
CA ARG A 168 59.12 -22.02 42.65
C ARG A 168 58.32 -20.82 43.09
N VAL A 169 57.05 -21.05 43.40
CA VAL A 169 56.20 -20.01 43.95
C VAL A 169 56.64 -19.74 45.38
N LYS A 170 56.93 -18.49 45.69
CA LYS A 170 57.30 -18.02 47.01
C LYS A 170 56.16 -17.30 47.75
N ALA A 171 55.28 -16.65 46.95
CA ALA A 171 54.12 -15.93 47.48
C ALA A 171 53.10 -15.76 46.39
N TYR A 172 51.90 -15.41 46.80
CA TYR A 172 50.78 -14.99 45.92
C TYR A 172 50.37 -13.55 46.27
N THR A 173 50.33 -12.71 45.26
CA THR A 173 49.80 -11.35 45.35
C THR A 173 48.41 -11.29 44.80
N ILE A 174 47.47 -10.84 45.60
CA ILE A 174 46.06 -10.82 45.22
C ILE A 174 45.54 -9.38 45.35
N ALA A 175 45.11 -8.81 44.24
CA ALA A 175 44.32 -7.61 44.23
C ALA A 175 42.84 -8.00 44.16
N PHE A 176 42.02 -7.37 44.96
CA PHE A 176 40.57 -7.61 44.98
C PHE A 176 39.76 -6.31 44.87
N VAL A 177 38.74 -6.35 44.05
CA VAL A 177 37.83 -5.23 43.76
C VAL A 177 36.46 -5.60 44.23
N ASN A 178 35.86 -4.75 45.09
CA ASN A 178 34.50 -4.89 45.54
C ASN A 178 33.53 -4.42 44.46
N GLU A 179 32.37 -5.05 44.34
CA GLU A 179 31.32 -4.67 43.40
C GLU A 179 30.89 -3.19 43.58
N ASN A 180 30.70 -2.73 44.81
CA ASN A 180 30.26 -1.38 45.11
C ASN A 180 31.27 -0.32 44.62
N ASP A 181 32.55 -0.59 44.81
CA ASP A 181 33.65 0.29 44.36
C ASP A 181 33.74 0.33 42.84
N PHE A 182 33.47 -0.81 42.22
CA PHE A 182 33.43 -0.90 40.76
C PHE A 182 32.23 -0.12 40.22
N ILE A 183 31.03 -0.30 40.78
CA ILE A 183 29.82 0.42 40.37
C ILE A 183 29.98 1.93 40.56
N SER A 184 30.62 2.37 41.66
CA SER A 184 30.82 3.80 41.93
C SER A 184 31.65 4.51 40.84
N SER A 185 32.46 3.76 40.11
CA SER A 185 33.29 4.25 38.98
C SER A 185 32.50 4.30 37.64
N PHE A 186 31.27 3.79 37.61
CA PHE A 186 30.46 3.77 36.40
C PHE A 186 29.81 5.12 36.10
N PRO A 187 29.88 5.58 34.85
CA PRO A 187 28.96 6.59 34.37
C PRO A 187 27.54 6.01 34.30
N MET A 188 26.56 6.89 34.27
CA MET A 188 25.13 6.48 34.23
C MET A 188 24.87 5.54 33.06
N ILE A 189 24.55 4.28 33.34
CA ILE A 189 24.18 3.25 32.38
C ILE A 189 22.67 3.02 32.49
N ASN A 190 21.94 3.19 31.38
CA ASN A 190 20.49 3.03 31.35
C ASN A 190 20.06 1.57 31.09
N SER A 191 20.93 0.78 30.46
CA SER A 191 20.66 -0.62 30.19
C SER A 191 20.83 -1.47 31.43
N LYS A 192 20.04 -2.55 31.54
CA LYS A 192 20.31 -3.59 32.53
C LYS A 192 21.51 -4.39 32.14
N TYR A 193 22.35 -4.78 33.10
CA TYR A 193 23.54 -5.56 32.83
C TYR A 193 23.83 -6.60 33.92
N ILE A 194 24.57 -7.63 33.53
CA ILE A 194 25.16 -8.66 34.42
C ILE A 194 26.56 -8.93 33.91
N ILE A 195 27.53 -8.86 34.83
CA ILE A 195 28.94 -9.27 34.62
C ILE A 195 29.13 -10.57 35.34
N THR A 196 29.56 -11.62 34.63
CA THR A 196 29.65 -12.97 35.17
C THR A 196 30.90 -13.72 34.66
N ASP A 197 31.29 -14.77 35.40
CA ASP A 197 32.30 -15.73 34.92
C ASP A 197 31.67 -16.85 34.07
N SER A 198 32.49 -17.76 33.60
CA SER A 198 32.09 -18.94 32.82
C SER A 198 31.21 -19.94 33.60
N PHE A 199 31.16 -19.83 34.93
CA PHE A 199 30.42 -20.71 35.83
C PHE A 199 29.07 -20.05 36.27
N GLY A 200 28.78 -18.83 35.79
CA GLY A 200 27.60 -18.06 36.15
C GLY A 200 27.73 -17.31 37.49
N ASN A 201 28.89 -17.27 38.11
CA ASN A 201 29.11 -16.44 39.30
C ASN A 201 29.07 -14.97 38.87
N MET A 202 28.26 -14.16 39.55
CA MET A 202 28.09 -12.74 39.24
C MET A 202 29.16 -11.91 39.95
N PHE A 203 29.72 -10.94 39.23
CA PHE A 203 30.58 -9.92 39.84
C PHE A 203 29.77 -8.66 40.16
N SER A 204 29.03 -8.19 39.16
CA SER A 204 28.21 -6.99 39.30
C SER A 204 26.96 -7.08 38.41
N ASN A 205 25.87 -6.56 38.92
CA ASN A 205 24.60 -6.50 38.20
C ASN A 205 23.74 -5.33 38.68
N ASN A 206 22.91 -4.81 37.81
CA ASN A 206 21.85 -3.83 38.15
C ASN A 206 20.45 -4.40 37.98
N THR A 207 20.34 -5.71 37.84
CA THR A 207 19.05 -6.41 37.67
C THR A 207 19.10 -7.79 38.30
N ASN A 208 18.00 -8.20 38.92
CA ASN A 208 17.83 -9.55 39.45
C ASN A 208 17.15 -10.50 38.42
N GLN A 209 17.01 -10.04 37.18
CA GLN A 209 16.50 -10.89 36.09
C GLN A 209 17.55 -11.99 35.78
N PHE A 210 17.07 -13.17 35.43
CA PHE A 210 17.92 -14.33 35.07
C PHE A 210 18.80 -14.89 36.18
N THR A 211 18.51 -14.58 37.44
CA THR A 211 19.20 -15.18 38.60
C THR A 211 18.36 -16.31 39.17
N ARG A 212 19.00 -17.40 39.56
CA ARG A 212 18.37 -18.45 40.36
C ARG A 212 18.32 -18.02 41.82
N SER A 213 17.14 -17.96 42.41
CA SER A 213 16.85 -17.40 43.72
C SER A 213 17.61 -18.03 44.90
N THR A 214 18.21 -19.21 44.77
CA THR A 214 18.89 -19.92 45.82
C THR A 214 20.41 -19.76 45.86
N LEU A 215 21.04 -19.41 44.74
CA LEU A 215 22.52 -19.37 44.60
C LEU A 215 23.05 -18.05 44.03
N GLU A 216 22.17 -17.08 43.75
CA GLU A 216 22.55 -15.79 43.11
C GLU A 216 23.45 -15.98 41.87
N LYS A 217 23.24 -17.09 41.14
CA LYS A 217 24.01 -17.39 39.92
C LYS A 217 23.19 -17.03 38.68
N PHE A 218 23.89 -16.47 37.73
CA PHE A 218 23.33 -16.23 36.40
C PHE A 218 23.12 -17.54 35.65
N ASP A 219 21.93 -17.77 35.11
CA ASP A 219 21.65 -18.94 34.28
C ASP A 219 21.50 -18.54 32.79
N GLU A 220 22.58 -18.74 32.04
CA GLU A 220 22.59 -18.46 30.61
C GLU A 220 21.55 -19.26 29.82
N LYS A 221 21.11 -20.41 30.31
CA LYS A 221 20.07 -21.23 29.63
C LYS A 221 18.73 -20.52 29.52
N LEU A 222 18.45 -19.59 30.43
CA LEU A 222 17.24 -18.77 30.36
C LEU A 222 17.24 -17.79 29.17
N LEU A 223 18.39 -17.57 28.53
CA LEU A 223 18.57 -16.68 27.38
C LEU A 223 18.53 -17.41 26.02
N HIS A 224 18.47 -18.75 26.00
CA HIS A 224 18.61 -19.55 24.77
C HIS A 224 17.36 -19.65 23.90
N SER A 225 16.26 -18.99 24.22
CA SER A 225 15.13 -18.89 23.31
C SER A 225 15.40 -17.77 22.28
N ARG A 226 15.16 -18.05 21.00
CA ARG A 226 15.34 -17.09 19.89
C ARG A 226 14.55 -15.78 20.06
N THR A 227 13.54 -15.79 20.87
CA THR A 227 12.80 -14.62 21.36
C THR A 227 13.03 -14.56 22.87
N HIS A 228 13.92 -13.65 23.29
CA HIS A 228 14.23 -13.45 24.70
C HIS A 228 13.04 -12.80 25.41
N TRP A 229 12.06 -13.61 25.78
CA TRP A 229 10.91 -13.16 26.58
C TRP A 229 11.21 -13.46 28.04
N TYR A 230 11.17 -12.44 28.84
CA TYR A 230 11.23 -12.59 30.30
C TYR A 230 10.09 -11.81 30.95
N ALA A 231 9.32 -12.48 31.80
CA ALA A 231 8.17 -11.89 32.50
C ALA A 231 7.18 -11.17 31.56
N ASN A 232 6.88 -11.75 30.37
CA ASN A 232 6.03 -11.20 29.30
C ASN A 232 6.62 -9.95 28.59
N GLU A 233 7.88 -9.62 28.78
CA GLU A 233 8.55 -8.55 28.02
C GLU A 233 9.57 -9.14 27.06
N PRO A 234 9.54 -8.78 25.78
CA PRO A 234 10.61 -9.13 24.84
C PRO A 234 11.83 -8.27 25.13
N LEU A 235 13.00 -8.90 25.21
CA LEU A 235 14.28 -8.25 25.50
C LEU A 235 15.21 -8.31 24.29
N ILE A 236 15.94 -7.21 24.08
CA ILE A 236 17.13 -7.20 23.23
C ILE A 236 18.30 -7.54 24.16
N VAL A 237 19.06 -8.55 23.80
CA VAL A 237 20.22 -9.02 24.58
C VAL A 237 21.47 -8.89 23.74
N GLN A 238 22.53 -8.35 24.34
CA GLN A 238 23.86 -8.34 23.77
C GLN A 238 24.83 -9.03 24.74
N LYS A 239 25.62 -9.97 24.23
CA LYS A 239 26.65 -10.69 24.98
C LYS A 239 28.01 -10.31 24.42
N GLU A 240 28.93 -9.92 25.29
CA GLU A 240 30.32 -9.66 24.95
C GLU A 240 31.24 -10.41 25.90
N LYS A 241 32.27 -11.02 25.35
CA LYS A 241 33.29 -11.75 26.13
C LYS A 241 34.53 -10.89 26.20
N VAL A 242 34.86 -10.42 27.43
CA VAL A 242 36.01 -9.53 27.65
C VAL A 242 37.29 -10.32 27.86
N SER A 243 37.22 -11.47 28.56
CA SER A 243 38.34 -12.36 28.78
C SER A 243 37.92 -13.82 28.77
N ALA A 244 38.83 -14.74 29.06
CA ALA A 244 38.51 -16.16 29.21
C ALA A 244 37.47 -16.38 30.34
N ILE A 245 37.39 -15.46 31.29
CA ILE A 245 36.55 -15.55 32.49
C ILE A 245 35.34 -14.62 32.39
N PHE A 246 35.54 -13.33 32.07
CA PHE A 246 34.48 -12.34 32.09
C PHE A 246 33.62 -12.36 30.86
N SER A 247 32.33 -12.54 31.07
CA SER A 247 31.26 -12.34 30.08
C SER A 247 30.30 -11.26 30.57
N ILE A 248 29.95 -10.34 29.70
CA ILE A 248 29.05 -9.23 29.96
C ILE A 248 27.79 -9.46 29.18
N TYR A 249 26.66 -9.41 29.86
CA TYR A 249 25.33 -9.45 29.26
C TYR A 249 24.63 -8.13 29.52
N THR A 250 24.13 -7.52 28.48
CA THR A 250 23.32 -6.30 28.56
C THR A 250 21.94 -6.54 28.02
N PHE A 251 20.96 -5.93 28.66
CA PHE A 251 19.55 -6.18 28.37
C PHE A 251 18.78 -4.88 28.27
N GLN A 252 17.89 -4.81 27.29
CA GLN A 252 16.95 -3.71 27.16
C GLN A 252 15.59 -4.23 26.68
N SER A 253 14.50 -3.67 27.21
CA SER A 253 13.16 -4.03 26.74
C SER A 253 13.00 -3.62 25.30
N PHE A 254 12.45 -4.53 24.46
CA PHE A 254 12.14 -4.27 23.06
C PHE A 254 10.97 -3.29 22.91
N PHE A 255 10.04 -3.25 23.87
CA PHE A 255 8.92 -2.35 23.78
C PHE A 255 9.38 -0.90 23.95
N PRO A 256 8.99 -0.03 23.01
CA PRO A 256 9.20 1.39 23.22
C PRO A 256 8.53 1.81 24.52
N ILE A 257 9.16 2.74 25.21
CA ILE A 257 8.65 3.34 26.44
C ILE A 257 7.15 3.65 26.25
N PRO A 258 6.26 3.32 27.21
CA PRO A 258 4.81 3.49 27.06
C PRO A 258 4.37 4.89 26.59
N SER A 259 5.16 5.92 26.90
CA SER A 259 4.98 7.28 26.42
C SER A 259 5.17 7.44 24.91
N LEU A 260 6.13 6.73 24.31
CA LEU A 260 6.36 6.75 22.85
C LEU A 260 5.24 6.02 22.12
N LEU A 261 4.72 4.90 22.67
CA LEU A 261 3.56 4.21 22.14
C LEU A 261 2.31 5.09 22.21
N GLY A 262 2.12 5.80 23.33
CA GLY A 262 1.01 6.74 23.48
C GLY A 262 1.09 7.88 22.47
N LEU A 263 2.27 8.48 22.30
CA LEU A 263 2.49 9.56 21.32
C LEU A 263 2.28 9.05 19.88
N ALA A 264 2.82 7.87 19.55
CA ALA A 264 2.66 7.27 18.23
C ALA A 264 1.19 6.96 17.91
N SER A 265 0.43 6.44 18.87
CA SER A 265 -1.00 6.15 18.70
C SER A 265 -1.82 7.43 18.52
N ILE A 266 -1.53 8.49 19.27
CA ILE A 266 -2.18 9.80 19.11
C ILE A 266 -1.88 10.37 17.71
N LEU A 267 -0.63 10.31 17.28
CA LEU A 267 -0.18 10.82 15.97
C LEU A 267 -0.85 10.07 14.81
N THR A 268 -0.93 8.73 14.91
CA THR A 268 -1.62 7.92 13.90
C THR A 268 -3.11 8.19 13.86
N LEU A 269 -3.77 8.39 15.00
CA LEU A 269 -5.17 8.80 15.07
C LEU A 269 -5.39 10.19 14.43
N CYS A 270 -4.54 11.16 14.74
CA CYS A 270 -4.62 12.50 14.14
C CYS A 270 -4.48 12.45 12.61
N ILE A 271 -3.51 11.69 12.09
CA ILE A 271 -3.31 11.48 10.66
C ILE A 271 -4.54 10.82 10.03
N PHE A 272 -5.08 9.77 10.67
CA PHE A 272 -6.28 9.08 10.20
C PHE A 272 -7.48 10.05 10.12
N PHE A 273 -7.73 10.83 11.15
CA PHE A 273 -8.80 11.83 11.14
C PHE A 273 -8.61 12.92 10.09
N LEU A 274 -7.39 13.36 9.88
CA LEU A 274 -7.06 14.37 8.85
C LEU A 274 -7.33 13.82 7.44
N TYR A 275 -6.90 12.59 7.15
CA TYR A 275 -7.20 11.92 5.88
C TYR A 275 -8.70 11.71 5.68
N PHE A 276 -9.40 11.25 6.73
CA PHE A 276 -10.85 11.05 6.67
C PHE A 276 -11.61 12.36 6.40
N TRP A 277 -11.22 13.43 7.05
CA TRP A 277 -11.80 14.75 6.83
C TRP A 277 -11.53 15.29 5.42
N GLN A 278 -10.29 15.16 4.95
CA GLN A 278 -9.92 15.51 3.58
C GLN A 278 -10.69 14.68 2.54
N ALA A 279 -10.77 13.37 2.74
CA ALA A 279 -11.52 12.47 1.86
C ALA A 279 -12.99 12.85 1.79
N ARG A 280 -13.60 13.18 2.94
CA ARG A 280 -14.99 13.66 2.99
C ARG A 280 -15.20 14.97 2.23
N ARG A 281 -14.25 15.92 2.35
CA ARG A 281 -14.28 17.19 1.60
C ARG A 281 -14.16 16.94 0.08
N ILE A 282 -13.19 16.13 -0.33
CA ILE A 282 -12.95 15.81 -1.74
C ILE A 282 -14.17 15.05 -2.30
N ALA A 283 -14.66 14.03 -1.61
CA ALA A 283 -15.85 13.28 -2.01
C ALA A 283 -17.08 14.20 -2.18
N HIS A 284 -17.28 15.15 -1.28
CA HIS A 284 -18.36 16.11 -1.38
C HIS A 284 -18.19 17.05 -2.59
N LYS A 285 -16.97 17.60 -2.78
CA LYS A 285 -16.64 18.49 -3.90
C LYS A 285 -16.82 17.78 -5.24
N ILE A 286 -16.28 16.57 -5.40
CA ILE A 286 -16.41 15.79 -6.64
C ILE A 286 -17.89 15.44 -6.88
N ALA A 287 -18.61 15.03 -5.84
CA ALA A 287 -20.03 14.68 -5.98
C ALA A 287 -20.90 15.88 -6.36
N THR A 288 -20.60 17.07 -5.86
CA THR A 288 -21.36 18.29 -6.23
C THR A 288 -20.94 18.81 -7.59
N HIS A 289 -19.68 18.78 -7.93
CA HIS A 289 -19.17 19.35 -9.18
C HIS A 289 -19.42 18.45 -10.40
N ASN A 290 -19.37 17.13 -10.24
CA ASN A 290 -19.50 16.19 -11.35
C ASN A 290 -20.87 15.49 -11.39
N ALA A 291 -21.35 15.00 -10.24
CA ALA A 291 -22.59 14.21 -10.24
C ALA A 291 -23.85 15.05 -10.47
N VAL A 292 -23.91 16.25 -9.92
CA VAL A 292 -25.09 17.13 -10.06
C VAL A 292 -25.31 17.61 -11.50
N PRO A 293 -24.28 18.10 -12.24
CA PRO A 293 -24.43 18.44 -13.64
C PRO A 293 -24.84 17.25 -14.52
N ILE A 294 -24.24 16.08 -14.30
CA ILE A 294 -24.58 14.85 -15.04
C ILE A 294 -26.04 14.46 -14.78
N GLU A 295 -26.47 14.45 -13.53
CA GLU A 295 -27.87 14.16 -13.17
C GLU A 295 -28.85 15.16 -13.83
N SER A 296 -28.49 16.44 -13.85
CA SER A 296 -29.27 17.48 -14.51
C SER A 296 -29.36 17.26 -16.02
N LEU A 297 -28.23 16.94 -16.69
CA LEU A 297 -28.22 16.61 -18.13
C LEU A 297 -29.12 15.43 -18.44
N VAL A 298 -28.95 14.31 -17.68
CA VAL A 298 -29.78 13.10 -17.89
C VAL A 298 -31.27 13.40 -17.71
N TYR A 299 -31.62 14.17 -16.67
CA TYR A 299 -33.01 14.56 -16.43
C TYR A 299 -33.57 15.41 -17.58
N GLN A 300 -32.80 16.44 -18.01
CA GLN A 300 -33.25 17.32 -19.12
C GLN A 300 -33.35 16.54 -20.44
N LEU A 301 -32.44 15.62 -20.73
CA LEU A 301 -32.50 14.74 -21.91
C LEU A 301 -33.76 13.86 -21.92
N GLN A 302 -34.18 13.35 -20.75
CA GLN A 302 -35.42 12.55 -20.64
C GLN A 302 -36.71 13.37 -20.89
N GLU A 303 -36.65 14.67 -20.69
CA GLU A 303 -37.78 15.56 -20.91
C GLU A 303 -37.91 16.05 -22.37
N ILE A 304 -36.83 16.04 -23.16
CA ILE A 304 -36.82 16.50 -24.57
C ILE A 304 -37.86 15.77 -25.43
N PRO A 305 -38.05 14.43 -25.38
CA PRO A 305 -39.07 13.74 -26.18
C PRO A 305 -40.48 14.19 -25.88
N LYS A 306 -40.71 14.78 -24.69
CA LYS A 306 -42.05 15.28 -24.28
C LYS A 306 -42.28 16.73 -24.70
N GLN A 307 -41.25 17.49 -24.92
CA GLN A 307 -41.26 18.92 -25.29
C GLN A 307 -40.17 19.20 -26.31
N ALA A 308 -40.51 19.12 -27.60
CA ALA A 308 -39.57 19.22 -28.71
C ALA A 308 -38.77 20.54 -28.76
N GLU A 309 -39.29 21.61 -28.18
CA GLU A 309 -38.60 22.91 -28.16
C GLU A 309 -37.62 23.09 -27.00
N LYS A 310 -37.59 22.13 -26.03
CA LYS A 310 -36.77 22.25 -24.84
C LYS A 310 -35.29 22.01 -25.22
N ARG A 311 -34.42 22.89 -24.75
CA ARG A 311 -32.98 22.79 -24.93
C ARG A 311 -32.31 22.57 -23.56
N LEU A 312 -31.16 21.93 -23.57
CA LEU A 312 -30.35 21.72 -22.37
C LEU A 312 -29.80 23.07 -21.90
N SER A 313 -29.90 23.34 -20.60
CA SER A 313 -29.34 24.54 -19.98
C SER A 313 -28.52 24.12 -18.78
N LEU A 314 -27.22 24.34 -18.87
CA LEU A 314 -26.25 24.19 -17.79
C LEU A 314 -25.36 25.42 -17.78
N GLN A 315 -25.12 25.96 -16.58
CA GLN A 315 -24.24 27.11 -16.35
C GLN A 315 -23.15 26.68 -15.35
N THR A 316 -22.30 25.76 -15.77
CA THR A 316 -21.24 25.21 -14.92
C THR A 316 -19.87 25.83 -15.23
N GLY A 317 -19.70 26.44 -16.40
CA GLY A 317 -18.44 27.07 -16.85
C GLY A 317 -17.33 26.04 -17.16
N ASP A 318 -17.70 24.78 -17.39
CA ASP A 318 -16.79 23.67 -17.58
C ASP A 318 -17.21 22.76 -18.76
N GLU A 319 -16.59 21.55 -18.85
CA GLU A 319 -16.83 20.57 -19.89
C GLU A 319 -18.30 20.12 -19.99
N PHE A 320 -19.07 20.22 -18.91
CA PHE A 320 -20.48 19.83 -18.89
C PHE A 320 -21.35 20.86 -19.61
N GLU A 321 -21.03 22.14 -19.51
CA GLU A 321 -21.68 23.19 -20.28
C GLU A 321 -21.40 23.03 -21.77
N PHE A 322 -20.12 22.76 -22.13
CA PHE A 322 -19.74 22.47 -23.51
C PHE A 322 -20.45 21.24 -24.06
N MET A 323 -20.62 20.17 -23.26
CA MET A 323 -21.41 19.00 -23.66
C MET A 323 -22.88 19.36 -23.91
N ALA A 324 -23.48 20.16 -23.04
CA ALA A 324 -24.86 20.61 -23.23
C ALA A 324 -25.02 21.40 -24.54
N GLU A 325 -24.08 22.29 -24.84
CA GLU A 325 -24.04 23.04 -26.11
C GLU A 325 -23.93 22.12 -27.34
N LYS A 326 -23.01 21.16 -27.31
CA LYS A 326 -22.85 20.19 -28.40
C LYS A 326 -24.08 19.32 -28.63
N ILE A 327 -24.73 18.89 -27.55
CA ILE A 327 -25.99 18.14 -27.64
C ILE A 327 -27.09 19.04 -28.22
N ASN A 328 -27.18 20.30 -27.83
CA ASN A 328 -28.15 21.23 -28.38
C ASN A 328 -27.94 21.44 -29.90
N ASN A 329 -26.68 21.54 -30.34
CA ASN A 329 -26.37 21.66 -31.77
C ASN A 329 -26.79 20.40 -32.53
N MET A 330 -26.54 19.22 -31.97
CA MET A 330 -27.00 17.95 -32.56
C MET A 330 -28.56 17.87 -32.62
N LEU A 331 -29.24 18.29 -31.59
CA LEU A 331 -30.72 18.36 -31.59
C LEU A 331 -31.22 19.31 -32.65
N TYR A 332 -30.54 20.45 -32.85
CA TYR A 332 -30.91 21.41 -33.90
C TYR A 332 -30.71 20.79 -35.31
N GLU A 333 -29.62 20.10 -35.54
CA GLU A 333 -29.37 19.38 -36.81
C GLU A 333 -30.41 18.28 -37.07
N LEU A 334 -30.78 17.54 -36.01
CA LEU A 334 -31.85 16.53 -36.10
C LEU A 334 -33.19 17.15 -36.45
N ASP A 335 -33.55 18.29 -35.84
CA ASP A 335 -34.78 19.02 -36.17
C ASP A 335 -34.79 19.45 -37.64
N GLN A 336 -33.67 19.99 -38.15
CA GLN A 336 -33.55 20.37 -39.55
C GLN A 336 -33.67 19.19 -40.50
N LEU A 337 -33.04 18.07 -40.20
CA LEU A 337 -33.12 16.83 -40.98
C LEU A 337 -34.58 16.30 -40.97
N HIS A 338 -35.25 16.35 -39.84
CA HIS A 338 -36.65 15.92 -39.73
C HIS A 338 -37.56 16.80 -40.59
N GLN A 339 -37.40 18.12 -40.56
CA GLN A 339 -38.18 19.07 -41.38
C GLN A 339 -37.92 18.83 -42.87
N LYS A 340 -36.67 18.62 -43.27
CA LYS A 340 -36.29 18.29 -44.63
C LYS A 340 -36.94 16.98 -45.09
N MET A 341 -36.93 15.96 -44.23
CA MET A 341 -37.56 14.66 -44.49
C MET A 341 -39.07 14.81 -44.74
N LEU A 342 -39.78 15.58 -43.88
CA LEU A 342 -41.19 15.86 -44.03
C LEU A 342 -41.51 16.61 -45.33
N THR A 343 -40.61 17.53 -45.72
CA THR A 343 -40.74 18.26 -47.01
C THR A 343 -40.58 17.32 -48.20
N ILE A 344 -39.60 16.46 -48.20
CA ILE A 344 -39.35 15.46 -49.24
C ILE A 344 -40.54 14.49 -49.33
N GLU A 345 -41.07 14.03 -48.22
CA GLU A 345 -42.21 13.13 -48.17
C GLU A 345 -43.49 13.81 -48.75
N LYS A 346 -43.69 15.09 -48.43
CA LYS A 346 -44.79 15.88 -49.00
C LYS A 346 -44.64 16.08 -50.50
N GLU A 347 -43.41 16.39 -50.97
CA GLU A 347 -43.10 16.52 -52.41
C GLU A 347 -43.33 15.20 -53.12
N LYS A 348 -42.88 14.08 -52.55
CA LYS A 348 -43.14 12.74 -53.08
C LYS A 348 -44.62 12.46 -53.24
N TRP A 349 -45.41 12.79 -52.20
CA TRP A 349 -46.84 12.57 -52.21
C TRP A 349 -47.56 13.43 -53.27
N ILE A 350 -47.12 14.70 -53.47
CA ILE A 350 -47.63 15.58 -54.52
C ILE A 350 -47.27 15.02 -55.91
N PHE A 351 -46.05 14.51 -56.06
CA PHE A 351 -45.61 13.93 -57.33
C PHE A 351 -46.38 12.66 -57.68
N GLU A 352 -46.56 11.75 -56.74
CA GLU A 352 -47.36 10.53 -56.91
C GLU A 352 -48.81 10.87 -57.29
N ARG A 353 -49.41 11.88 -56.65
CA ARG A 353 -50.72 12.36 -57.00
C ARG A 353 -50.82 12.90 -58.42
N LYS A 354 -49.86 13.73 -58.84
CA LYS A 354 -49.79 14.26 -60.21
C LYS A 354 -49.59 13.16 -61.23
N MET A 355 -48.80 12.17 -60.90
CA MET A 355 -48.59 11.02 -61.76
C MET A 355 -49.88 10.23 -61.99
N LEU A 356 -50.66 9.97 -60.94
CA LEU A 356 -51.95 9.34 -61.00
C LEU A 356 -52.95 10.19 -61.81
N GLU A 357 -52.99 11.53 -61.57
CA GLU A 357 -53.82 12.45 -62.37
C GLU A 357 -53.48 12.48 -63.87
N ALA A 358 -52.16 12.33 -64.20
CA ALA A 358 -51.72 12.32 -65.58
C ALA A 358 -52.08 11.03 -66.32
N GLN A 359 -52.22 9.89 -65.63
CA GLN A 359 -52.61 8.61 -66.22
C GLN A 359 -54.10 8.65 -66.79
N PHE A 360 -54.90 9.52 -66.26
CA PHE A 360 -56.24 9.76 -66.79
C PHE A 360 -56.23 11.06 -67.57
N ASN A 361 -56.07 10.99 -68.89
CA ASN A 361 -56.25 12.18 -69.72
C ASN A 361 -57.70 12.70 -69.55
N PRO A 362 -57.95 13.74 -68.73
CA PRO A 362 -59.31 14.16 -68.42
C PRO A 362 -60.05 14.62 -69.66
N HIS A 363 -59.29 15.21 -70.58
CA HIS A 363 -59.89 15.72 -71.82
C HIS A 363 -60.29 14.57 -72.74
N PHE A 364 -59.55 13.47 -72.80
CA PHE A 364 -60.00 12.28 -73.53
C PHE A 364 -61.28 11.68 -72.92
N LEU A 365 -61.34 11.55 -71.63
CA LEU A 365 -62.50 11.02 -70.92
C LEU A 365 -63.78 11.89 -71.18
N TYR A 366 -63.65 13.19 -71.01
CA TYR A 366 -64.79 14.12 -71.29
C TYR A 366 -65.28 14.00 -72.70
N ASN A 367 -64.39 14.05 -73.67
CA ASN A 367 -64.68 13.97 -75.06
C ASN A 367 -65.35 12.62 -75.46
N THR A 368 -64.83 11.53 -74.90
CA THR A 368 -65.34 10.19 -75.17
C THR A 368 -66.74 10.04 -74.57
N LEU A 369 -66.93 10.50 -73.31
CA LEU A 369 -68.31 10.52 -72.70
C LEU A 369 -69.28 11.38 -73.47
N GLU A 370 -68.82 12.51 -74.02
CA GLU A 370 -69.71 13.36 -74.87
C GLU A 370 -70.06 12.65 -76.20
N THR A 371 -69.09 11.94 -76.80
CA THR A 371 -69.36 11.11 -77.99
C THR A 371 -70.35 10.00 -77.65
N ILE A 372 -70.20 9.30 -76.56
CA ILE A 372 -71.08 8.26 -76.07
C ILE A 372 -72.52 8.84 -75.86
N LYS A 373 -72.62 10.02 -75.29
CA LYS A 373 -73.91 10.73 -75.11
C LYS A 373 -74.60 11.00 -76.44
N ILE A 374 -73.83 11.48 -77.44
CA ILE A 374 -74.39 11.79 -78.78
C ILE A 374 -74.85 10.50 -79.51
N THR A 375 -73.92 9.50 -79.53
CA THR A 375 -74.20 8.22 -80.19
C THR A 375 -75.33 7.43 -79.55
N SER A 376 -75.53 7.55 -78.21
CA SER A 376 -76.66 6.91 -77.50
C SER A 376 -78.04 7.31 -78.00
N LEU A 377 -78.14 8.44 -78.69
CA LEU A 377 -79.41 8.94 -79.25
C LEU A 377 -79.56 8.47 -80.71
N MET A 378 -78.53 7.99 -81.36
CA MET A 378 -78.53 7.67 -82.78
C MET A 378 -78.33 6.18 -83.08
N ASP A 379 -77.39 5.51 -82.35
CA ASP A 379 -77.01 4.11 -82.57
C ASP A 379 -76.63 3.43 -81.26
N ALA A 380 -77.49 2.52 -80.83
CA ALA A 380 -77.25 1.79 -79.55
C ALA A 380 -76.12 0.78 -79.61
N ALA A 381 -75.90 0.15 -80.81
CA ALA A 381 -74.80 -0.81 -80.97
C ALA A 381 -73.39 -0.12 -80.91
N LEU A 382 -73.28 1.00 -81.64
CA LEU A 382 -72.09 1.82 -81.63
C LEU A 382 -71.79 2.39 -80.21
N THR A 383 -72.86 2.75 -79.52
CA THR A 383 -72.69 3.21 -78.12
C THR A 383 -72.19 2.13 -77.17
N GLN A 384 -72.70 0.91 -77.34
CA GLN A 384 -72.24 -0.24 -76.54
C GLN A 384 -70.73 -0.50 -76.82
N ASP A 385 -70.32 -0.47 -78.07
CA ASP A 385 -68.90 -0.66 -78.46
C ASP A 385 -67.99 0.43 -77.84
N LEU A 386 -68.40 1.70 -77.92
CA LEU A 386 -67.68 2.82 -77.29
C LEU A 386 -67.53 2.64 -75.79
N ILE A 387 -68.56 2.21 -75.05
CA ILE A 387 -68.54 1.95 -73.61
C ILE A 387 -67.58 0.79 -73.30
N GLN A 388 -67.59 -0.27 -74.09
CA GLN A 388 -66.74 -1.41 -73.91
C GLN A 388 -65.26 -1.05 -74.16
N ASN A 389 -64.95 -0.31 -75.22
CA ASN A 389 -63.62 0.13 -75.53
C ASN A 389 -63.05 1.06 -74.43
N LEU A 390 -63.82 2.05 -73.99
CA LEU A 390 -63.50 2.96 -72.92
C LEU A 390 -63.29 2.18 -71.61
N THR A 391 -64.11 1.22 -71.29
CA THR A 391 -63.95 0.39 -70.08
C THR A 391 -62.73 -0.42 -70.11
N ARG A 392 -62.31 -1.00 -71.26
CA ARG A 392 -61.04 -1.73 -71.41
C ARG A 392 -59.82 -0.84 -71.23
N ILE A 393 -59.80 0.34 -71.84
CA ILE A 393 -58.74 1.33 -71.69
C ILE A 393 -58.60 1.74 -70.22
N LEU A 394 -59.72 2.13 -69.57
CA LEU A 394 -59.71 2.54 -68.17
C LEU A 394 -59.21 1.40 -67.23
N ARG A 395 -59.70 0.19 -67.43
CA ARG A 395 -59.31 -0.96 -66.64
C ARG A 395 -57.82 -1.25 -66.82
N TYR A 396 -57.34 -1.15 -68.07
CA TYR A 396 -55.88 -1.37 -68.34
C TYR A 396 -55.05 -0.30 -67.72
N SER A 397 -55.47 0.96 -67.73
CA SER A 397 -54.69 2.06 -67.13
C SER A 397 -54.66 2.01 -65.58
N ILE A 398 -55.68 1.42 -64.94
CA ILE A 398 -55.78 1.33 -63.46
C ILE A 398 -55.01 0.08 -62.92
N THR A 399 -54.96 -0.99 -63.72
CA THR A 399 -54.34 -2.24 -63.27
C THR A 399 -52.83 -2.10 -63.14
N ASP A 400 -52.24 -2.67 -62.13
CA ASP A 400 -50.84 -2.72 -61.74
C ASP A 400 -49.82 -2.36 -62.84
N LEU A 401 -49.22 -1.18 -62.78
CA LEU A 401 -48.27 -0.66 -63.76
C LEU A 401 -46.88 -1.35 -63.69
N GLU A 402 -46.59 -2.03 -62.59
CA GLU A 402 -45.36 -2.76 -62.43
C GLU A 402 -45.31 -4.13 -63.15
N LYS A 403 -46.48 -4.58 -63.70
CA LYS A 403 -46.53 -5.79 -64.46
C LYS A 403 -46.13 -5.56 -65.90
N GLU A 404 -45.20 -6.32 -66.42
CA GLU A 404 -44.90 -6.38 -67.83
C GLU A 404 -46.11 -6.89 -68.62
N THR A 405 -46.31 -6.36 -69.79
CA THR A 405 -47.33 -6.74 -70.78
C THR A 405 -46.63 -7.18 -72.06
N THR A 406 -47.37 -7.78 -72.99
CA THR A 406 -46.84 -8.07 -74.32
C THR A 406 -47.20 -6.97 -75.29
N ILE A 407 -46.38 -6.78 -76.35
CA ILE A 407 -46.68 -5.82 -77.47
C ILE A 407 -48.08 -6.01 -77.99
N CYS A 408 -48.55 -7.26 -78.21
CA CYS A 408 -49.90 -7.55 -78.66
C CYS A 408 -51.00 -7.07 -77.74
N GLN A 409 -50.80 -7.18 -76.42
CA GLN A 409 -51.77 -6.68 -75.43
C GLN A 409 -51.83 -5.15 -75.38
N ASP A 410 -50.67 -4.47 -75.48
CA ASP A 410 -50.60 -3.00 -75.50
C ASP A 410 -51.20 -2.44 -76.77
N LEU A 411 -50.90 -3.05 -77.95
CA LEU A 411 -51.50 -2.71 -79.23
C LEU A 411 -53.05 -2.84 -79.27
N LYS A 412 -53.64 -3.84 -78.62
CA LYS A 412 -55.11 -3.96 -78.51
C LYS A 412 -55.72 -2.78 -77.76
N ILE A 413 -55.06 -2.23 -76.75
CA ILE A 413 -55.53 -1.05 -76.05
C ILE A 413 -55.37 0.20 -76.89
N ILE A 414 -54.34 0.30 -77.68
CA ILE A 414 -54.18 1.36 -78.66
C ILE A 414 -55.26 1.26 -79.74
N GLU A 415 -55.56 0.04 -80.25
CA GLU A 415 -56.63 -0.17 -81.14
C GLU A 415 -57.98 0.29 -80.55
N ASP A 416 -58.32 -0.11 -79.35
CA ASP A 416 -59.50 0.39 -78.64
C ASP A 416 -59.57 1.94 -78.57
N TYR A 417 -58.40 2.55 -78.30
CA TYR A 417 -58.28 4.02 -78.28
C TYR A 417 -58.51 4.63 -79.65
N LEU A 418 -57.91 4.08 -80.70
CA LEU A 418 -58.05 4.55 -82.05
C LEU A 418 -59.45 4.33 -82.64
N ILE A 419 -60.20 3.26 -82.22
CA ILE A 419 -61.58 3.05 -82.61
C ILE A 419 -62.42 4.18 -81.99
N ILE A 420 -62.23 4.59 -80.78
CA ILE A 420 -62.93 5.72 -80.19
C ILE A 420 -62.66 7.01 -80.97
N HIS A 421 -61.42 7.25 -81.38
CA HIS A 421 -61.03 8.40 -82.21
C HIS A 421 -61.63 8.35 -83.63
N LYS A 422 -61.71 7.18 -84.21
CA LYS A 422 -62.35 7.01 -85.58
C LYS A 422 -63.84 7.37 -85.59
N ILE A 423 -64.52 7.03 -84.54
CA ILE A 423 -65.93 7.38 -84.41
C ILE A 423 -66.13 8.88 -84.26
N ARG A 424 -65.19 9.55 -83.64
CA ARG A 424 -65.24 11.00 -83.40
C ARG A 424 -64.83 11.86 -84.55
N PHE A 425 -63.95 11.37 -85.39
CA PHE A 425 -63.36 12.12 -86.51
C PHE A 425 -63.66 11.39 -87.83
N GLU A 426 -64.60 11.90 -88.67
CA GLU A 426 -65.09 11.28 -89.91
C GLU A 426 -63.95 10.95 -90.93
N HIS A 427 -62.79 11.61 -90.90
CA HIS A 427 -61.70 11.42 -91.87
C HIS A 427 -60.48 10.71 -91.23
N PHE A 428 -60.66 10.10 -90.02
CA PHE A 428 -59.58 9.40 -89.34
C PHE A 428 -59.55 7.92 -89.78
N SER A 429 -58.45 7.50 -90.38
CA SER A 429 -58.18 6.12 -90.69
C SER A 429 -56.83 5.69 -90.08
N TYR A 430 -56.75 4.50 -89.65
CA TYR A 430 -55.48 3.94 -89.06
C TYR A 430 -55.30 2.52 -89.59
N ASP A 431 -54.07 2.10 -89.58
CA ASP A 431 -53.67 0.74 -89.86
C ASP A 431 -52.61 0.32 -88.80
N ILE A 432 -52.77 -0.84 -88.18
CA ILE A 432 -51.85 -1.38 -87.21
C ILE A 432 -51.22 -2.65 -87.83
N VAL A 433 -49.98 -2.57 -88.11
CA VAL A 433 -49.17 -3.72 -88.55
C VAL A 433 -48.22 -4.19 -87.52
N CYS A 434 -48.43 -5.37 -86.96
CA CYS A 434 -47.54 -5.98 -86.02
C CYS A 434 -47.02 -7.30 -86.53
N PRO A 435 -45.70 -7.44 -86.74
CA PRO A 435 -45.11 -8.69 -87.17
C PRO A 435 -45.26 -9.77 -86.09
N GLU A 436 -45.66 -10.97 -86.42
CA GLU A 436 -45.81 -12.11 -85.48
C GLU A 436 -44.56 -12.39 -84.62
N THR A 437 -43.37 -11.99 -85.10
CA THR A 437 -42.10 -12.19 -84.43
C THR A 437 -41.94 -11.35 -83.13
N VAL A 438 -42.68 -10.27 -83.02
CA VAL A 438 -42.58 -9.34 -81.86
C VAL A 438 -43.83 -9.34 -80.92
N ASP A 439 -44.88 -10.03 -81.27
CA ASP A 439 -46.18 -10.03 -80.60
C ASP A 439 -46.12 -10.38 -79.12
N ASN A 440 -45.26 -11.32 -78.77
CA ASN A 440 -45.09 -11.80 -77.40
C ASN A 440 -43.92 -11.22 -76.66
N GLN A 441 -43.26 -10.19 -77.17
CA GLN A 441 -42.17 -9.54 -76.44
C GLN A 441 -42.71 -8.75 -75.26
N PRO A 442 -42.12 -8.95 -74.03
CA PRO A 442 -42.51 -8.21 -72.87
C PRO A 442 -42.05 -6.75 -72.97
N ILE A 443 -42.97 -5.84 -72.66
CA ILE A 443 -42.72 -4.40 -72.61
C ILE A 443 -43.37 -3.85 -71.32
N PRO A 444 -42.89 -2.70 -70.82
CA PRO A 444 -43.58 -1.99 -69.76
C PRO A 444 -44.99 -1.62 -70.26
N LYS A 445 -45.98 -1.68 -69.37
CA LYS A 445 -47.36 -1.34 -69.65
C LYS A 445 -47.53 0.14 -70.04
N LEU A 446 -48.34 0.43 -71.09
CA LEU A 446 -48.53 1.77 -71.65
C LEU A 446 -47.24 2.33 -72.30
N PHE A 447 -46.39 1.45 -72.77
CA PHE A 447 -45.15 1.86 -73.47
C PHE A 447 -45.38 2.42 -74.84
N LEU A 448 -46.31 1.83 -75.56
CA LEU A 448 -46.71 2.29 -76.89
C LEU A 448 -47.81 3.36 -76.78
#